data_981e3985cd7095c4caaff107f124dc35
#
_entry.id   981e3985cd7095c4caaff107f124dc35
#
_cell.length_a   1.000
_cell.length_b   1.000
_cell.length_c   1.000
_cell.angle_alpha   90.00
_cell.angle_beta   90.00
_cell.angle_gamma   90.00
#
_symmetry.space_group_name_H-M   'P 1'
#
loop_
_entity.id
_entity.type
_entity.pdbx_description
1 polymer ?
#
loop_
_entity_poly.entity_id
_entity_poly.type
_entity_poly.pdbx_seq_one_letter_code
_entity_poly.pdbx_strand_id
1 'polypeptide(L)'
;MRDAAEGRLHPIADLTKIDAYKQFFLGCAKKVCPGYVVRDDQRMILNDIVHWALKDYHGNLDPDRGLLLWGDIGTGKSTLLRVVRQFCNEVHPPRDGMRYWFRMTNVIDICAEFSDESRDGGYYALQTYITSSRQAFDELGSETIPTGRWGNFENVMQYVLQRRYDLRDNQFTHATTNLSLQQLSQVYSPRIYDRCKEMFNFVEIRGNTFRKTYTPGGDG
;
A
#
# COMPACT_ATOMS: atom_id res chain seq x y z
N MET A 1 8.81 -16.82 -6.48
CA MET A 1 9.91 -17.56 -5.80
C MET A 1 11.09 -17.64 -6.74
N ARG A 2 12.30 -17.32 -6.31
CA ARG A 2 13.50 -17.62 -7.08
C ARG A 2 13.81 -19.09 -6.90
N ASP A 3 13.84 -19.83 -8.00
CA ASP A 3 14.38 -21.19 -7.97
C ASP A 3 15.91 -21.07 -7.96
N ALA A 4 16.54 -21.47 -6.85
CA ALA A 4 17.96 -21.29 -6.61
C ALA A 4 18.87 -22.02 -7.64
N ALA A 5 18.32 -23.00 -8.37
CA ALA A 5 19.09 -23.81 -9.33
C ALA A 5 19.21 -23.17 -10.72
N GLU A 6 18.30 -22.26 -11.15
CA GLU A 6 18.31 -21.73 -12.52
C GLU A 6 18.12 -20.21 -12.64
N GLY A 7 17.96 -19.47 -11.53
CA GLY A 7 17.73 -18.02 -11.54
C GLY A 7 16.42 -17.58 -12.18
N ARG A 8 15.51 -18.51 -12.48
CA ARG A 8 14.21 -18.21 -13.10
C ARG A 8 13.21 -17.74 -12.06
N LEU A 9 12.48 -16.70 -12.42
CA LEU A 9 11.39 -16.15 -11.61
C LEU A 9 10.08 -16.74 -12.11
N HIS A 10 9.35 -17.44 -11.23
CA HIS A 10 8.07 -18.07 -11.58
C HIS A 10 6.91 -17.42 -10.84
N PRO A 11 5.72 -17.31 -11.48
CA PRO A 11 4.51 -16.92 -10.80
C PRO A 11 4.16 -17.94 -9.71
N ILE A 12 3.40 -17.51 -8.69
CA ILE A 12 2.92 -18.39 -7.62
C ILE A 12 1.69 -19.21 -8.01
N ALA A 13 1.15 -18.96 -9.20
CA ALA A 13 -0.09 -19.53 -9.68
C ALA A 13 0.00 -19.87 -11.19
N ASP A 14 -0.88 -20.75 -11.63
CA ASP A 14 -1.06 -21.10 -13.04
C ASP A 14 -1.77 -19.93 -13.77
N LEU A 15 -1.01 -19.16 -14.53
CA LEU A 15 -1.52 -18.00 -15.26
C LEU A 15 -2.46 -18.35 -16.42
N THR A 16 -2.57 -19.63 -16.83
CA THR A 16 -3.60 -20.05 -17.80
C THR A 16 -5.02 -19.89 -17.22
N LYS A 17 -5.13 -19.78 -15.88
CA LYS A 17 -6.37 -19.56 -15.14
C LYS A 17 -6.57 -18.11 -14.72
N ILE A 18 -5.92 -17.16 -15.37
CA ILE A 18 -5.93 -15.75 -14.96
C ILE A 18 -7.34 -15.16 -14.81
N ASP A 19 -8.28 -15.54 -15.67
CA ASP A 19 -9.65 -15.03 -15.59
C ASP A 19 -10.38 -15.54 -14.34
N ALA A 20 -10.11 -16.77 -13.89
CA ALA A 20 -10.63 -17.28 -12.61
C ALA A 20 -10.07 -16.46 -11.43
N TYR A 21 -8.77 -16.10 -11.45
CA TYR A 21 -8.16 -15.24 -10.44
C TYR A 21 -8.74 -13.82 -10.45
N LYS A 22 -9.04 -13.26 -11.62
CA LYS A 22 -9.75 -11.96 -11.73
C LYS A 22 -11.14 -12.03 -11.08
N GLN A 23 -11.91 -13.09 -11.36
CA GLN A 23 -13.21 -13.29 -10.72
C GLN A 23 -13.08 -13.48 -9.21
N PHE A 24 -12.06 -14.22 -8.77
CA PHE A 24 -11.79 -14.41 -7.34
C PHE A 24 -11.40 -13.08 -6.66
N PHE A 25 -10.58 -12.23 -7.34
CA PHE A 25 -10.26 -10.88 -6.86
C PHE A 25 -11.53 -10.04 -6.65
N LEU A 26 -12.47 -10.08 -7.59
CA LEU A 26 -13.78 -9.40 -7.45
C LEU A 26 -14.59 -9.98 -6.28
N GLY A 27 -14.52 -11.27 -6.05
CA GLY A 27 -15.10 -11.91 -4.86
C GLY A 27 -14.51 -11.37 -3.56
N CYS A 28 -13.18 -11.22 -3.49
CA CYS A 28 -12.49 -10.58 -2.37
C CYS A 28 -12.91 -9.10 -2.21
N ALA A 29 -13.05 -8.38 -3.31
CA ALA A 29 -13.49 -6.99 -3.30
C ALA A 29 -14.88 -6.82 -2.69
N LYS A 30 -15.83 -7.69 -3.05
CA LYS A 30 -17.19 -7.69 -2.48
C LYS A 30 -17.20 -8.09 -1.00
N LYS A 31 -16.27 -8.96 -0.54
CA LYS A 31 -16.13 -9.27 0.88
C LYS A 31 -15.63 -8.07 1.70
N VAL A 32 -14.67 -7.31 1.16
CA VAL A 32 -14.11 -6.11 1.81
C VAL A 32 -15.08 -4.93 1.77
N CYS A 33 -15.79 -4.77 0.65
CA CYS A 33 -16.75 -3.70 0.41
C CYS A 33 -17.93 -4.25 -0.39
N PRO A 34 -19.09 -4.56 0.26
CA PRO A 34 -20.25 -5.17 -0.42
C PRO A 34 -20.74 -4.40 -1.65
N GLY A 35 -20.60 -3.06 -1.64
CA GLY A 35 -20.95 -2.18 -2.76
C GLY A 35 -19.80 -1.94 -3.76
N TYR A 36 -18.76 -2.77 -3.78
CA TYR A 36 -17.62 -2.58 -4.67
C TYR A 36 -18.03 -2.71 -6.14
N VAL A 37 -17.76 -1.68 -6.91
CA VAL A 37 -18.01 -1.62 -8.35
C VAL A 37 -16.71 -1.34 -9.08
N VAL A 38 -16.42 -2.15 -10.09
CA VAL A 38 -15.29 -1.90 -10.99
C VAL A 38 -15.71 -0.89 -12.04
N ARG A 39 -15.02 0.24 -12.10
CA ARG A 39 -15.20 1.22 -13.17
C ARG A 39 -14.35 0.85 -14.38
N ASP A 40 -14.77 1.26 -15.55
CA ASP A 40 -14.07 0.95 -16.80
C ASP A 40 -12.65 1.52 -16.82
N ASP A 41 -12.45 2.72 -16.27
CA ASP A 41 -11.14 3.37 -16.15
C ASP A 41 -10.18 2.66 -15.18
N GLN A 42 -10.68 1.75 -14.34
CA GLN A 42 -9.89 0.96 -13.39
C GLN A 42 -9.58 -0.46 -13.88
N ARG A 43 -10.22 -0.94 -14.94
CA ARG A 43 -10.09 -2.35 -15.38
C ARG A 43 -8.65 -2.76 -15.68
N MET A 44 -7.91 -1.90 -16.39
CA MET A 44 -6.52 -2.18 -16.73
C MET A 44 -5.64 -2.28 -15.48
N ILE A 45 -5.75 -1.31 -14.59
CA ILE A 45 -4.91 -1.31 -13.39
C ILE A 45 -5.26 -2.44 -12.42
N LEU A 46 -6.54 -2.84 -12.33
CA LEU A 46 -6.93 -4.01 -11.53
C LEU A 46 -6.39 -5.30 -12.14
N ASN A 47 -6.36 -5.42 -13.48
CA ASN A 47 -5.69 -6.52 -14.15
C ASN A 47 -4.21 -6.59 -13.79
N ASP A 48 -3.49 -5.48 -13.88
CA ASP A 48 -2.06 -5.41 -13.55
C ASP A 48 -1.80 -5.76 -12.08
N ILE A 49 -2.66 -5.31 -11.17
CA ILE A 49 -2.58 -5.67 -9.74
C ILE A 49 -2.80 -7.16 -9.51
N VAL A 50 -3.70 -7.82 -10.25
CA VAL A 50 -3.88 -9.27 -10.14
C VAL A 50 -2.63 -10.00 -10.61
N HIS A 51 -2.05 -9.64 -11.76
CA HIS A 51 -0.79 -10.22 -12.24
C HIS A 51 0.34 -10.00 -11.23
N TRP A 52 0.49 -8.78 -10.72
CA TRP A 52 1.45 -8.46 -9.66
C TRP A 52 1.27 -9.36 -8.42
N ALA A 53 0.04 -9.51 -7.94
CA ALA A 53 -0.25 -10.33 -6.76
C ALA A 53 0.06 -11.82 -6.98
N LEU A 54 -0.07 -12.31 -8.21
CA LEU A 54 0.28 -13.69 -8.60
C LEU A 54 1.78 -13.87 -8.89
N LYS A 55 2.59 -12.84 -8.68
CA LYS A 55 4.02 -12.86 -8.99
C LYS A 55 4.32 -13.13 -10.46
N ASP A 56 3.53 -12.55 -11.36
CA ASP A 56 3.80 -12.56 -12.79
C ASP A 56 4.87 -11.53 -13.14
N TYR A 57 6.08 -12.00 -13.37
CA TYR A 57 7.24 -11.16 -13.73
C TYR A 57 7.23 -10.66 -15.18
N HIS A 58 6.26 -11.07 -15.98
CA HIS A 58 6.02 -10.55 -17.33
C HIS A 58 4.89 -9.49 -17.37
N GLY A 59 4.28 -9.19 -16.21
CA GLY A 59 3.27 -8.14 -16.05
C GLY A 59 3.86 -6.73 -16.07
N ASN A 60 2.97 -5.73 -16.04
CA ASN A 60 3.36 -4.31 -16.07
C ASN A 60 3.92 -3.78 -14.73
N LEU A 61 3.65 -4.47 -13.63
CA LEU A 61 4.11 -4.11 -12.29
C LEU A 61 5.19 -5.09 -11.83
N ASP A 62 6.24 -4.57 -11.22
CA ASP A 62 7.31 -5.37 -10.64
C ASP A 62 6.81 -6.10 -9.39
N PRO A 63 6.73 -7.44 -9.39
CA PRO A 63 6.21 -8.20 -8.25
C PRO A 63 7.06 -8.15 -6.98
N ASP A 64 8.30 -7.67 -7.07
CA ASP A 64 9.20 -7.53 -5.92
C ASP A 64 9.13 -6.15 -5.27
N ARG A 65 8.34 -5.22 -5.86
CA ARG A 65 8.03 -3.91 -5.29
C ARG A 65 6.63 -3.86 -4.71
N GLY A 66 6.45 -3.08 -3.64
CA GLY A 66 5.13 -2.79 -3.11
C GLY A 66 4.28 -1.94 -4.06
N LEU A 67 3.08 -1.61 -3.62
CA LEU A 67 2.17 -0.72 -4.34
C LEU A 67 2.09 0.61 -3.60
N LEU A 68 2.31 1.73 -4.30
CA LEU A 68 1.94 3.06 -3.85
C LEU A 68 0.76 3.52 -4.71
N LEU A 69 -0.44 3.46 -4.11
CA LEU A 69 -1.68 3.90 -4.77
C LEU A 69 -1.83 5.41 -4.55
N TRP A 70 -1.84 6.19 -5.64
CA TRP A 70 -1.97 7.63 -5.56
C TRP A 70 -3.13 8.15 -6.43
N GLY A 71 -3.60 9.37 -6.19
CA GLY A 71 -4.70 10.00 -6.92
C GLY A 71 -5.68 10.70 -5.98
N ASP A 72 -6.77 11.21 -6.53
CA ASP A 72 -7.71 12.08 -5.84
C ASP A 72 -8.38 11.43 -4.60
N ILE A 73 -8.89 12.29 -3.72
CA ILE A 73 -9.61 11.87 -2.52
C ILE A 73 -10.90 11.13 -2.91
N GLY A 74 -11.16 10.01 -2.24
CA GLY A 74 -12.41 9.26 -2.41
C GLY A 74 -12.42 8.30 -3.60
N THR A 75 -11.31 8.12 -4.32
CA THR A 75 -11.21 7.19 -5.47
C THR A 75 -11.10 5.71 -5.08
N GLY A 76 -11.08 5.40 -3.77
CA GLY A 76 -11.10 4.01 -3.28
C GLY A 76 -9.73 3.38 -3.04
N LYS A 77 -8.62 4.14 -3.00
CA LYS A 77 -7.25 3.65 -2.80
C LYS A 77 -7.11 2.74 -1.58
N SER A 78 -7.52 3.22 -0.41
CA SER A 78 -7.44 2.45 0.84
C SER A 78 -8.29 1.18 0.80
N THR A 79 -9.47 1.25 0.18
CA THR A 79 -10.33 0.07 -0.04
C THR A 79 -9.64 -0.92 -0.96
N LEU A 80 -9.08 -0.47 -2.08
CA LEU A 80 -8.37 -1.32 -3.03
C LEU A 80 -7.17 -1.99 -2.35
N LEU A 81 -6.41 -1.29 -1.53
CA LEU A 81 -5.28 -1.88 -0.81
C LEU A 81 -5.73 -2.97 0.19
N ARG A 82 -6.90 -2.79 0.84
CA ARG A 82 -7.52 -3.85 1.67
C ARG A 82 -7.95 -5.06 0.83
N VAL A 83 -8.48 -4.84 -0.36
CA VAL A 83 -8.83 -5.93 -1.31
C VAL A 83 -7.57 -6.70 -1.72
N VAL A 84 -6.51 -5.98 -2.08
CA VAL A 84 -5.19 -6.58 -2.40
C VAL A 84 -4.69 -7.44 -1.25
N ARG A 85 -4.76 -6.95 -0.01
CA ARG A 85 -4.39 -7.71 1.18
C ARG A 85 -5.19 -9.00 1.31
N GLN A 86 -6.51 -8.92 1.14
CA GLN A 86 -7.39 -10.09 1.21
C GLN A 86 -7.08 -11.10 0.11
N PHE A 87 -6.90 -10.63 -1.13
CA PHE A 87 -6.58 -11.49 -2.26
C PHE A 87 -5.22 -12.18 -2.09
N CYS A 88 -4.18 -11.41 -1.74
CA CYS A 88 -2.84 -11.97 -1.51
C CYS A 88 -2.83 -13.00 -0.37
N ASN A 89 -3.62 -12.78 0.70
CA ASN A 89 -3.74 -13.74 1.80
C ASN A 89 -4.30 -15.09 1.34
N GLU A 90 -5.15 -15.10 0.32
CA GLU A 90 -5.77 -16.33 -0.20
C GLU A 90 -4.90 -17.03 -1.26
N VAL A 91 -4.18 -16.28 -2.10
CA VAL A 91 -3.45 -16.84 -3.23
C VAL A 91 -1.98 -17.15 -2.92
N HIS A 92 -1.37 -16.47 -1.94
CA HIS A 92 0.00 -16.78 -1.53
C HIS A 92 0.03 -18.02 -0.62
N PRO A 93 0.92 -18.98 -0.90
CA PRO A 93 1.12 -20.10 0.02
C PRO A 93 1.62 -19.60 1.38
N PRO A 94 1.19 -20.20 2.48
CA PRO A 94 1.72 -19.89 3.80
C PRO A 94 3.24 -20.13 3.85
N ARG A 95 3.97 -19.20 4.48
CA ARG A 95 5.38 -19.39 4.82
C ARG A 95 5.50 -19.53 6.35
N ASP A 96 6.19 -20.55 6.82
CA ASP A 96 6.38 -20.83 8.24
C ASP A 96 5.06 -20.84 9.03
N GLY A 97 3.99 -21.39 8.41
CA GLY A 97 2.65 -21.43 8.96
C GLY A 97 1.89 -20.10 8.95
N MET A 98 2.51 -19.01 8.50
CA MET A 98 1.87 -17.69 8.42
C MET A 98 1.37 -17.39 7.01
N ARG A 99 0.10 -16.95 6.93
CA ARG A 99 -0.49 -16.45 5.67
C ARG A 99 0.09 -15.11 5.27
N TYR A 100 -0.04 -14.75 3.98
CA TYR A 100 0.32 -13.42 3.51
C TYR A 100 -0.57 -12.39 4.19
N TRP A 101 0.04 -11.49 4.95
CA TRP A 101 -0.66 -10.42 5.64
C TRP A 101 0.25 -9.21 5.79
N PHE A 102 -0.30 -8.02 5.65
CA PHE A 102 0.36 -6.79 6.05
C PHE A 102 -0.56 -5.94 6.94
N ARG A 103 0.03 -5.34 7.95
CA ARG A 103 -0.68 -4.35 8.78
C ARG A 103 -0.86 -3.09 7.92
N MET A 104 -2.04 -2.46 8.01
CA MET A 104 -2.32 -1.19 7.38
C MET A 104 -2.59 -0.17 8.48
N THR A 105 -1.77 0.88 8.56
CA THR A 105 -1.84 1.90 9.60
C THR A 105 -1.91 3.26 8.93
N ASN A 106 -2.80 4.14 9.43
CA ASN A 106 -2.86 5.53 9.00
C ASN A 106 -1.62 6.27 9.52
N VAL A 107 -1.03 7.10 8.69
CA VAL A 107 0.19 7.85 9.07
C VAL A 107 -0.03 8.84 10.19
N ILE A 108 -1.25 9.35 10.35
CA ILE A 108 -1.63 10.22 11.47
C ILE A 108 -1.48 9.49 12.80
N ASP A 109 -1.91 8.21 12.85
CA ASP A 109 -1.79 7.38 14.07
C ASP A 109 -0.31 7.14 14.41
N ILE A 110 0.53 6.89 13.40
CA ILE A 110 1.98 6.70 13.59
C ILE A 110 2.62 7.98 14.15
N CYS A 111 2.23 9.14 13.64
CA CYS A 111 2.73 10.42 14.12
C CYS A 111 2.21 10.74 15.54
N ALA A 112 0.98 10.33 15.86
CA ALA A 112 0.45 10.46 17.22
C ALA A 112 1.22 9.58 18.21
N GLU A 113 1.52 8.32 17.86
CA GLU A 113 2.37 7.45 18.68
C GLU A 113 3.79 8.01 18.87
N PHE A 114 4.37 8.63 17.82
CA PHE A 114 5.66 9.33 17.96
C PHE A 114 5.58 10.51 18.91
N SER A 115 4.49 11.31 18.85
CA SER A 115 4.29 12.49 19.69
C SER A 115 4.01 12.17 21.14
N ASP A 116 3.67 10.91 21.48
CA ASP A 116 3.42 10.50 22.86
C ASP A 116 4.66 10.77 23.72
N GLU A 117 4.48 11.60 24.74
CA GLU A 117 5.54 11.98 25.71
C GLU A 117 5.84 10.90 26.74
N SER A 118 5.10 9.78 26.73
CA SER A 118 5.42 8.62 27.56
C SER A 118 6.73 7.93 27.12
N ARG A 119 7.17 6.96 27.92
CA ARG A 119 8.36 6.16 27.63
C ARG A 119 8.26 5.41 26.29
N ASP A 120 7.04 5.04 25.86
CA ASP A 120 6.79 4.20 24.69
C ASP A 120 6.66 5.01 23.39
N GLY A 121 6.70 6.36 23.46
CA GLY A 121 6.66 7.26 22.30
C GLY A 121 8.02 7.47 21.62
N GLY A 122 8.06 8.39 20.66
CA GLY A 122 9.26 8.76 19.90
C GLY A 122 9.75 7.65 18.98
N TYR A 123 11.06 7.55 18.79
CA TYR A 123 11.65 6.53 17.91
C TYR A 123 11.40 5.10 18.36
N TYR A 124 11.07 4.87 19.63
CA TYR A 124 10.69 3.55 20.13
C TYR A 124 9.37 3.08 19.50
N ALA A 125 8.37 3.94 19.49
CA ALA A 125 7.08 3.65 18.84
C ALA A 125 7.25 3.28 17.36
N LEU A 126 8.21 3.90 16.67
CA LEU A 126 8.43 3.67 15.25
C LEU A 126 9.04 2.31 14.91
N GLN A 127 9.64 1.60 15.87
CA GLN A 127 10.37 0.34 15.61
C GLN A 127 9.46 -0.72 15.00
N THR A 128 8.22 -0.84 15.46
CA THR A 128 7.27 -1.82 14.92
C THR A 128 6.94 -1.57 13.44
N TYR A 129 6.89 -0.29 13.01
CA TYR A 129 6.65 0.12 11.62
C TYR A 129 7.88 -0.04 10.74
N ILE A 130 9.07 0.14 11.32
CA ILE A 130 10.35 0.02 10.64
C ILE A 130 10.71 -1.45 10.42
N THR A 131 10.54 -2.31 11.42
CA THR A 131 11.07 -3.69 11.40
C THR A 131 10.08 -4.73 10.89
N SER A 132 8.78 -4.42 10.81
CA SER A 132 7.80 -5.38 10.30
C SER A 132 8.11 -5.81 8.87
N SER A 133 8.06 -7.11 8.59
CA SER A 133 8.36 -7.66 7.25
C SER A 133 7.40 -7.15 6.17
N ARG A 134 6.15 -6.84 6.53
CA ARG A 134 5.14 -6.31 5.61
C ARG A 134 4.31 -5.23 6.28
N GLN A 135 4.27 -4.04 5.69
CA GLN A 135 3.57 -2.87 6.22
C GLN A 135 2.89 -2.09 5.10
N ALA A 136 1.73 -1.53 5.39
CA ALA A 136 1.06 -0.56 4.54
C ALA A 136 0.83 0.75 5.31
N PHE A 137 1.20 1.87 4.70
CA PHE A 137 0.99 3.21 5.21
C PHE A 137 -0.18 3.86 4.48
N ASP A 138 -1.27 4.13 5.21
CA ASP A 138 -2.47 4.74 4.63
C ASP A 138 -2.39 6.26 4.77
N GLU A 139 -2.69 6.94 3.67
CA GLU A 139 -2.77 8.39 3.55
C GLU A 139 -1.44 9.14 3.78
N LEU A 140 -0.30 8.64 3.22
CA LEU A 140 0.97 9.36 3.23
C LEU A 140 0.78 10.83 2.80
N GLY A 141 1.31 11.75 3.61
CA GLY A 141 1.23 13.20 3.41
C GLY A 141 0.01 13.85 4.04
N SER A 142 -0.81 13.09 4.79
CA SER A 142 -1.92 13.65 5.59
C SER A 142 -1.52 14.00 7.02
N GLU A 143 -0.36 13.52 7.45
CA GLU A 143 0.18 13.81 8.79
C GLU A 143 0.67 15.26 8.92
N THR A 144 0.75 15.77 10.15
CA THR A 144 1.38 17.05 10.44
C THR A 144 2.90 16.95 10.29
N ILE A 145 3.48 17.75 9.40
CA ILE A 145 4.93 17.78 9.12
C ILE A 145 5.47 19.19 9.39
N PRO A 146 6.47 19.34 10.28
CA PRO A 146 7.08 18.31 11.11
C PRO A 146 6.21 17.94 12.31
N THR A 147 6.37 16.71 12.81
CA THR A 147 5.73 16.21 14.03
C THR A 147 6.61 16.53 15.25
N GLY A 148 6.02 17.12 16.30
CA GLY A 148 6.74 17.54 17.50
C GLY A 148 6.71 16.51 18.63
N ARG A 149 7.83 16.45 19.42
CA ARG A 149 7.93 15.73 20.69
C ARG A 149 8.98 16.40 21.58
N TRP A 150 8.59 16.86 22.77
CA TRP A 150 9.48 17.52 23.73
C TRP A 150 10.33 18.63 23.12
N GLY A 151 9.74 19.46 22.25
CA GLY A 151 10.43 20.55 21.56
C GLY A 151 11.34 20.13 20.39
N ASN A 152 11.49 18.83 20.12
CA ASN A 152 12.12 18.33 18.91
C ASN A 152 11.09 18.10 17.81
N PHE A 153 11.46 18.34 16.57
CA PHE A 153 10.58 18.25 15.41
C PHE A 153 11.18 17.31 14.36
N GLU A 154 10.36 16.37 13.86
CA GLU A 154 10.81 15.33 12.92
C GLU A 154 9.79 15.18 11.77
N ASN A 155 10.28 14.91 10.56
CA ASN A 155 9.45 14.35 9.52
C ASN A 155 9.39 12.82 9.72
N VAL A 156 8.44 12.39 10.54
CA VAL A 156 8.34 11.02 11.05
C VAL A 156 8.24 10.00 9.91
N MET A 157 7.37 10.23 8.94
CA MET A 157 7.19 9.28 7.85
C MET A 157 8.39 9.28 6.89
N GLN A 158 9.06 10.41 6.69
CA GLN A 158 10.33 10.44 5.97
C GLN A 158 11.38 9.54 6.64
N TYR A 159 11.50 9.63 7.97
CA TYR A 159 12.40 8.77 8.74
C TYR A 159 12.02 7.29 8.61
N VAL A 160 10.75 6.94 8.77
CA VAL A 160 10.26 5.55 8.63
C VAL A 160 10.53 5.00 7.23
N LEU A 161 10.21 5.75 6.17
CA LEU A 161 10.46 5.34 4.78
C LEU A 161 11.96 5.13 4.51
N GLN A 162 12.81 6.04 5.02
CA GLN A 162 14.26 5.89 4.92
C GLN A 162 14.74 4.59 5.55
N ARG A 163 14.31 4.30 6.78
CA ARG A 163 14.73 3.10 7.50
C ARG A 163 14.22 1.83 6.84
N ARG A 164 13.00 1.84 6.31
CA ARG A 164 12.45 0.71 5.56
C ARG A 164 13.18 0.48 4.24
N TYR A 165 13.60 1.56 3.56
CA TYR A 165 14.44 1.43 2.37
C TYR A 165 15.77 0.75 2.69
N ASP A 166 16.43 1.12 3.79
CA ASP A 166 17.69 0.50 4.21
C ASP A 166 17.54 -1.00 4.53
N LEU A 167 16.32 -1.45 4.87
CA LEU A 167 15.98 -2.84 5.21
C LEU A 167 15.18 -3.56 4.11
N ARG A 168 15.04 -2.97 2.91
CA ARG A 168 14.11 -3.41 1.86
C ARG A 168 14.28 -4.86 1.39
N ASP A 169 15.47 -5.43 1.50
CA ASP A 169 15.74 -6.81 1.07
C ASP A 169 14.90 -7.84 1.87
N ASN A 170 14.48 -7.48 3.07
CA ASN A 170 13.68 -8.32 3.96
C ASN A 170 12.30 -7.74 4.26
N GLN A 171 11.93 -6.62 3.62
CA GLN A 171 10.70 -5.90 3.93
C GLN A 171 9.92 -5.54 2.69
N PHE A 172 8.60 -5.64 2.80
CA PHE A 172 7.67 -5.28 1.75
C PHE A 172 6.76 -4.13 2.23
N THR A 173 6.74 -3.04 1.50
CA THR A 173 6.04 -1.82 1.91
C THR A 173 4.98 -1.46 0.88
N HIS A 174 3.76 -1.16 1.35
CA HIS A 174 2.71 -0.54 0.55
C HIS A 174 2.38 0.84 1.08
N ALA A 175 1.74 1.66 0.25
CA ALA A 175 1.23 2.95 0.69
C ALA A 175 0.02 3.42 -0.13
N THR A 176 -0.76 4.33 0.45
CA THR A 176 -1.70 5.17 -0.28
C THR A 176 -1.36 6.64 -0.05
N THR A 177 -1.68 7.50 -1.00
CA THR A 177 -1.53 8.95 -0.86
C THR A 177 -2.55 9.70 -1.71
N ASN A 178 -2.94 10.88 -1.24
CA ASN A 178 -3.72 11.85 -2.01
C ASN A 178 -2.83 12.91 -2.69
N LEU A 179 -1.52 12.86 -2.43
CA LEU A 179 -0.56 13.75 -3.05
C LEU A 179 -0.27 13.31 -4.49
N SER A 180 -0.06 14.28 -5.36
CA SER A 180 0.59 14.02 -6.65
C SER A 180 2.05 13.59 -6.43
N LEU A 181 2.66 12.95 -7.44
CA LEU A 181 4.06 12.54 -7.35
C LEU A 181 5.02 13.71 -7.13
N GLN A 182 4.69 14.89 -7.68
CA GLN A 182 5.45 16.11 -7.44
C GLN A 182 5.34 16.58 -5.98
N GLN A 183 4.12 16.59 -5.42
CA GLN A 183 3.90 16.95 -4.01
C GLN A 183 4.57 15.95 -3.07
N LEU A 184 4.53 14.64 -3.39
CA LEU A 184 5.22 13.61 -2.61
C LEU A 184 6.73 13.88 -2.52
N SER A 185 7.36 14.28 -3.64
CA SER A 185 8.78 14.67 -3.68
C SER A 185 9.08 15.92 -2.85
N GLN A 186 8.15 16.87 -2.76
CA GLN A 186 8.31 18.08 -1.94
C GLN A 186 8.17 17.78 -0.44
N VAL A 187 7.21 16.93 -0.07
CA VAL A 187 6.90 16.59 1.33
C VAL A 187 8.00 15.72 1.95
N TYR A 188 8.49 14.70 1.21
CA TYR A 188 9.45 13.72 1.74
C TYR A 188 10.86 13.86 1.19
N SER A 189 11.19 14.99 0.60
CA SER A 189 12.45 15.29 -0.09
C SER A 189 12.68 14.46 -1.38
N PRO A 190 13.43 15.05 -2.36
CA PRO A 190 13.75 14.36 -3.62
C PRO A 190 14.51 13.05 -3.41
N ARG A 191 15.35 12.96 -2.38
CA ARG A 191 16.13 11.78 -2.05
C ARG A 191 15.22 10.62 -1.62
N ILE A 192 14.23 10.88 -0.77
CA ILE A 192 13.28 9.83 -0.31
C ILE A 192 12.36 9.44 -1.45
N TYR A 193 11.90 10.41 -2.23
CA TYR A 193 11.09 10.14 -3.42
C TYR A 193 11.82 9.22 -4.41
N ASP A 194 13.11 9.42 -4.64
CA ASP A 194 13.91 8.55 -5.50
C ASP A 194 13.99 7.12 -4.97
N ARG A 195 14.19 6.95 -3.66
CA ARG A 195 14.13 5.65 -2.99
C ARG A 195 12.77 4.98 -3.06
N CYS A 196 11.70 5.75 -3.00
CA CYS A 196 10.34 5.23 -3.20
C CYS A 196 10.16 4.59 -4.57
N LYS A 197 10.85 5.06 -5.63
CA LYS A 197 10.81 4.42 -6.96
C LYS A 197 11.39 3.01 -6.97
N GLU A 198 12.33 2.72 -6.08
CA GLU A 198 12.88 1.36 -5.93
C GLU A 198 11.98 0.47 -5.05
N MET A 199 11.24 1.06 -4.11
CA MET A 199 10.38 0.33 -3.16
C MET A 199 9.00 0.03 -3.72
N PHE A 200 8.47 0.88 -4.63
CA PHE A 200 7.07 0.85 -5.03
C PHE A 200 6.87 0.80 -6.56
N ASN A 201 5.81 0.14 -6.96
CA ASN A 201 5.11 0.44 -8.18
C ASN A 201 4.18 1.64 -7.92
N PHE A 202 4.31 2.71 -8.68
CA PHE A 202 3.42 3.86 -8.58
C PHE A 202 2.18 3.64 -9.43
N VAL A 203 1.04 3.50 -8.76
CA VAL A 203 -0.23 3.12 -9.36
C VAL A 203 -1.24 4.26 -9.19
N GLU A 204 -1.61 4.90 -10.28
CA GLU A 204 -2.60 5.98 -10.28
C GLU A 204 -4.03 5.41 -10.23
N ILE A 205 -4.80 5.81 -9.24
CA ILE A 205 -6.21 5.45 -9.11
C ILE A 205 -7.05 6.68 -9.49
N ARG A 206 -7.44 6.72 -10.76
CA ARG A 206 -8.26 7.79 -11.34
C ARG A 206 -9.74 7.62 -11.00
N GLY A 207 -10.50 8.68 -11.22
CA GLY A 207 -11.95 8.68 -11.26
C GLY A 207 -12.61 9.53 -10.16
N ASN A 208 -13.93 9.61 -10.24
CA ASN A 208 -14.72 10.39 -9.30
C ASN A 208 -14.81 9.73 -7.93
N THR A 209 -15.07 10.53 -6.92
CA THR A 209 -15.26 10.03 -5.54
C THR A 209 -16.40 9.02 -5.47
N PHE A 210 -16.18 7.93 -4.73
CA PHE A 210 -17.22 6.99 -4.33
C PHE A 210 -18.00 7.47 -3.09
N ARG A 211 -17.57 8.57 -2.45
CA ARG A 211 -18.26 9.13 -1.29
C ARG A 211 -19.58 9.75 -1.75
N LYS A 212 -20.69 9.25 -1.20
CA LYS A 212 -21.99 9.89 -1.39
C LYS A 212 -21.99 11.21 -0.63
N THR A 213 -22.25 12.32 -1.34
CA THR A 213 -22.56 13.58 -0.69
C THR A 213 -23.94 13.46 -0.09
N TYR A 214 -24.06 13.66 1.22
CA TYR A 214 -25.37 13.85 1.83
C TYR A 214 -25.91 15.21 1.36
N THR A 215 -27.01 15.19 0.60
CA THR A 215 -27.77 16.39 0.27
C THR A 215 -28.93 16.45 1.26
N PRO A 216 -28.95 17.38 2.24
CA PRO A 216 -30.10 17.55 3.10
C PRO A 216 -31.29 18.01 2.26
N GLY A 217 -32.40 17.27 2.25
CA GLY A 217 -33.67 17.73 1.68
C GLY A 217 -34.02 17.25 0.29
N GLY A 218 -33.58 16.07 -0.12
CA GLY A 218 -34.17 15.36 -1.28
C GLY A 218 -35.32 14.48 -0.83
N ASP A 219 -36.47 15.07 -0.57
CA ASP A 219 -37.75 14.36 -0.51
C ASP A 219 -38.12 13.93 -1.94
N GLY A 220 -38.37 12.61 -2.15
CA GLY A 220 -38.89 12.06 -3.40
C GLY A 220 -38.90 10.55 -3.36
#